data_5464c515dd48781a61046fe085df1eaf
#
_entry.id   5464c515dd48781a61046fe085df1eaf
#
_cell.length_a   1.000
_cell.length_b   1.000
_cell.length_c   1.000
_cell.angle_alpha   90.00
_cell.angle_beta   90.00
_cell.angle_gamma   90.00
#
_symmetry.space_group_name_H-M   'P 1'
#
loop_
_entity.id
_entity.type
_entity.pdbx_description
1 polymer ?
#
loop_
_entity_poly.entity_id
_entity_poly.type
_entity_poly.pdbx_seq_one_letter_code
_entity_poly.pdbx_strand_id
1 'polypeptide(L)'
;MKEINYSEIERKCKFALIEAGKISKKLKKDIKVSYKSKNQPVTNADLEINNFLKIFLQQLTPDYGWLSEESIDDKSRLKCENYWCLDPIDGTRSFIYNKPEYTISLALINQQTPILGFIYNPCTQEFFFSKKNFGSFCNEKRIFVNNKKKTNDCKIAISSSEKKKMGFA
;
A
#
# COMPACT_ATOMS: atom_id res chain seq x y z
N MET A 1 9.25 -2.02 -28.45
CA MET A 1 8.76 -1.96 -27.05
C MET A 1 7.55 -2.89 -26.95
N LYS A 2 7.54 -3.84 -26.00
CA LYS A 2 6.33 -4.64 -25.75
C LYS A 2 5.26 -3.70 -25.17
N GLU A 3 4.10 -3.70 -25.78
CA GLU A 3 2.95 -2.95 -25.29
C GLU A 3 2.60 -3.39 -23.86
N ILE A 4 2.54 -2.45 -22.91
CA ILE A 4 2.31 -2.76 -21.49
C ILE A 4 0.86 -3.21 -21.34
N ASN A 5 0.64 -4.48 -21.07
CA ASN A 5 -0.69 -4.99 -20.78
C ASN A 5 -1.09 -4.67 -19.34
N TYR A 6 -1.65 -3.48 -19.12
CA TYR A 6 -2.09 -3.03 -17.80
C TYR A 6 -3.12 -3.96 -17.15
N SER A 7 -3.96 -4.63 -17.92
CA SER A 7 -4.95 -5.58 -17.37
C SER A 7 -4.27 -6.83 -16.77
N GLU A 8 -3.19 -7.28 -17.37
CA GLU A 8 -2.40 -8.39 -16.82
C GLU A 8 -1.67 -7.94 -15.56
N ILE A 9 -1.05 -6.76 -15.57
CA ILE A 9 -0.37 -6.18 -14.40
C ILE A 9 -1.36 -6.05 -13.23
N GLU A 10 -2.56 -5.50 -13.47
CA GLU A 10 -3.61 -5.36 -12.47
C GLU A 10 -3.95 -6.70 -11.82
N ARG A 11 -4.24 -7.72 -12.64
CA ARG A 11 -4.56 -9.06 -12.15
C ARG A 11 -3.43 -9.69 -11.33
N LYS A 12 -2.18 -9.54 -11.79
CA LYS A 12 -0.99 -10.06 -11.10
C LYS A 12 -0.72 -9.32 -9.78
N CYS A 13 -0.87 -8.00 -9.76
CA CYS A 13 -0.74 -7.20 -8.54
C CYS A 13 -1.83 -7.55 -7.52
N LYS A 14 -3.09 -7.72 -7.96
CA LYS A 14 -4.18 -8.16 -7.07
C LYS A 14 -3.84 -9.50 -6.41
N PHE A 15 -3.40 -10.48 -7.19
CA PHE A 15 -2.95 -11.77 -6.65
C PHE A 15 -1.82 -11.60 -5.64
N ALA A 16 -0.75 -10.86 -5.99
CA ALA A 16 0.41 -10.68 -5.14
C ALA A 16 0.08 -9.99 -3.81
N LEU A 17 -0.79 -8.96 -3.83
CA LEU A 17 -1.22 -8.26 -2.62
C LEU A 17 -2.08 -9.14 -1.70
N ILE A 18 -2.92 -10.01 -2.26
CA ILE A 18 -3.68 -10.99 -1.47
C ILE A 18 -2.73 -11.99 -0.79
N GLU A 19 -1.72 -12.50 -1.52
CA GLU A 19 -0.70 -13.39 -0.94
C GLU A 19 0.12 -12.67 0.14
N ALA A 20 0.54 -11.42 -0.09
CA ALA A 20 1.18 -10.58 0.92
C ALA A 20 0.32 -10.41 2.19
N GLY A 21 -0.99 -10.25 2.01
CA GLY A 21 -1.94 -10.23 3.12
C GLY A 21 -2.00 -11.54 3.91
N LYS A 22 -1.82 -12.70 3.26
CA LYS A 22 -1.69 -13.99 3.96
C LYS A 22 -0.39 -14.06 4.77
N ILE A 23 0.72 -13.53 4.22
CA ILE A 23 2.01 -13.41 4.92
C ILE A 23 1.82 -12.58 6.19
N SER A 24 1.19 -11.40 6.11
CA SER A 24 0.93 -10.54 7.28
C SER A 24 0.16 -11.29 8.37
N LYS A 25 -0.93 -11.99 8.02
CA LYS A 25 -1.73 -12.77 8.97
C LYS A 25 -0.96 -13.92 9.63
N LYS A 26 -0.10 -14.61 8.86
CA LYS A 26 0.75 -15.69 9.37
C LYS A 26 1.75 -15.16 10.40
N LEU A 27 2.47 -14.09 10.05
CA LEU A 27 3.52 -13.51 10.89
C LEU A 27 2.97 -12.74 12.08
N LYS A 28 1.71 -12.34 12.06
CA LYS A 28 1.02 -11.72 13.19
C LYS A 28 1.00 -12.59 14.45
N LYS A 29 1.13 -13.91 14.29
CA LYS A 29 1.19 -14.88 15.43
C LYS A 29 2.56 -14.87 16.11
N ASP A 30 3.62 -14.42 15.42
CA ASP A 30 4.99 -14.35 15.92
C ASP A 30 5.64 -13.03 15.47
N ILE A 31 5.06 -11.94 15.94
CA ILE A 31 5.55 -10.58 15.62
C ILE A 31 6.88 -10.33 16.31
N LYS A 32 7.88 -9.95 15.51
CA LYS A 32 9.16 -9.40 15.98
C LYS A 32 9.21 -7.93 15.61
N VAL A 33 9.34 -7.07 16.61
CA VAL A 33 9.35 -5.60 16.42
C VAL A 33 10.77 -5.10 16.59
N SER A 34 11.21 -4.29 15.65
CA SER A 34 12.44 -3.47 15.73
C SER A 34 12.11 -2.01 15.41
N TYR A 35 13.10 -1.12 15.47
CA TYR A 35 12.89 0.31 15.25
C TYR A 35 13.95 0.86 14.30
N LYS A 36 13.54 1.51 13.21
CA LYS A 36 14.43 2.22 12.28
C LYS A 36 14.99 3.50 12.92
N SER A 37 14.15 4.18 13.73
CA SER A 37 14.50 5.37 14.51
C SER A 37 13.55 5.48 15.71
N LYS A 38 13.76 6.51 16.55
CA LYS A 38 12.86 6.77 17.68
C LYS A 38 11.41 6.91 17.19
N ASN A 39 10.55 6.01 17.65
CA ASN A 39 9.12 5.95 17.32
C ASN A 39 8.73 5.47 15.90
N GLN A 40 9.66 4.89 15.12
CA GLN A 40 9.34 4.27 13.83
C GLN A 40 9.51 2.75 13.91
N PRO A 41 8.47 2.00 14.34
CA PRO A 41 8.54 0.55 14.42
C PRO A 41 8.52 -0.07 13.02
N VAL A 42 9.22 -1.20 12.89
CA VAL A 42 9.17 -2.10 11.75
C VAL A 42 9.05 -3.52 12.28
N THR A 43 8.29 -4.38 11.61
CA THR A 43 8.13 -5.77 12.01
C THR A 43 8.75 -6.73 10.99
N ASN A 44 8.92 -7.98 11.41
CA ASN A 44 9.30 -9.06 10.49
C ASN A 44 8.31 -9.21 9.33
N ALA A 45 7.04 -8.85 9.52
CA ALA A 45 6.03 -8.90 8.46
C ALA A 45 6.27 -7.81 7.40
N ASP A 46 6.66 -6.59 7.79
CA ASP A 46 7.01 -5.51 6.86
C ASP A 46 8.15 -5.97 5.92
N LEU A 47 9.20 -6.55 6.51
CA LEU A 47 10.39 -7.00 5.75
C LEU A 47 10.06 -8.17 4.82
N GLU A 48 9.29 -9.14 5.27
CA GLU A 48 8.93 -10.33 4.47
C GLU A 48 8.01 -9.95 3.30
N ILE A 49 7.01 -9.09 3.54
CA ILE A 49 6.12 -8.58 2.50
C ILE A 49 6.90 -7.75 1.47
N ASN A 50 7.81 -6.88 1.95
CA ASN A 50 8.68 -6.12 1.06
C ASN A 50 9.47 -7.02 0.12
N ASN A 51 10.13 -8.04 0.67
CA ASN A 51 10.94 -8.98 -0.11
C ASN A 51 10.10 -9.78 -1.11
N PHE A 52 8.96 -10.31 -0.66
CA PHE A 52 8.05 -11.07 -1.52
C PHE A 52 7.56 -10.23 -2.71
N LEU A 53 7.05 -9.03 -2.43
CA LEU A 53 6.52 -8.16 -3.49
C LEU A 53 7.60 -7.64 -4.42
N LYS A 54 8.80 -7.32 -3.90
CA LYS A 54 9.94 -6.92 -4.72
C LYS A 54 10.32 -7.99 -5.73
N ILE A 55 10.52 -9.22 -5.27
CA ILE A 55 10.89 -10.34 -6.15
C ILE A 55 9.79 -10.58 -7.18
N PHE A 56 8.53 -10.64 -6.75
CA PHE A 56 7.40 -10.89 -7.65
C PHE A 56 7.26 -9.81 -8.73
N LEU A 57 7.35 -8.54 -8.35
CA LEU A 57 7.18 -7.41 -9.27
C LEU A 57 8.38 -7.22 -10.18
N GLN A 58 9.60 -7.50 -9.72
CA GLN A 58 10.79 -7.49 -10.56
C GLN A 58 10.77 -8.61 -11.63
N GLN A 59 10.20 -9.76 -11.31
CA GLN A 59 9.98 -10.82 -12.32
C GLN A 59 8.91 -10.44 -13.34
N LEU A 60 7.87 -9.73 -12.91
CA LEU A 60 6.79 -9.28 -13.77
C LEU A 60 7.23 -8.14 -14.71
N THR A 61 8.05 -7.22 -14.19
CA THR A 61 8.48 -5.99 -14.87
C THR A 61 9.97 -5.73 -14.58
N PRO A 62 10.91 -6.48 -15.23
CA PRO A 62 12.33 -6.42 -14.88
C PRO A 62 12.98 -5.04 -15.05
N ASP A 63 12.45 -4.23 -15.99
CA ASP A 63 12.99 -2.91 -16.32
C ASP A 63 12.45 -1.78 -15.43
N TYR A 64 11.56 -2.11 -14.46
CA TYR A 64 10.97 -1.10 -13.58
C TYR A 64 11.83 -0.87 -12.35
N GLY A 65 11.91 0.39 -11.92
CA GLY A 65 12.54 0.78 -10.68
C GLY A 65 11.75 0.36 -9.43
N TRP A 66 12.37 0.52 -8.28
CA TRP A 66 11.80 0.15 -6.98
C TRP A 66 11.99 1.24 -5.94
N LEU A 67 10.94 1.55 -5.22
CA LEU A 67 10.93 2.38 -4.01
C LEU A 67 10.06 1.70 -2.95
N SER A 68 10.58 1.55 -1.74
CA SER A 68 9.81 1.02 -0.61
C SER A 68 10.23 1.67 0.69
N GLU A 69 9.32 1.77 1.64
CA GLU A 69 9.61 2.24 3.00
C GLU A 69 10.65 1.35 3.71
N GLU A 70 10.71 0.06 3.35
CA GLU A 70 11.57 -0.95 3.96
C GLU A 70 12.84 -1.26 3.15
N SER A 71 13.16 -0.43 2.17
CA SER A 71 14.37 -0.57 1.36
C SER A 71 15.14 0.75 1.29
N ILE A 72 16.47 0.66 1.26
CA ILE A 72 17.30 1.85 0.98
C ILE A 72 17.00 2.33 -0.44
N ASP A 73 16.63 3.59 -0.60
CA ASP A 73 16.47 4.22 -1.91
C ASP A 73 17.86 4.62 -2.45
N ASP A 74 18.44 3.75 -3.26
CA ASP A 74 19.70 4.01 -3.98
C ASP A 74 19.53 4.96 -5.18
N LYS A 75 18.33 5.46 -5.39
CA LYS A 75 17.90 6.35 -6.48
C LYS A 75 18.03 5.74 -7.89
N SER A 76 18.31 4.46 -8.03
CA SER A 76 18.38 3.76 -9.33
C SER A 76 17.04 3.87 -10.10
N ARG A 77 15.92 3.91 -9.36
CA ARG A 77 14.58 4.13 -9.92
C ARG A 77 14.43 5.42 -10.74
N LEU A 78 15.25 6.44 -10.47
CA LEU A 78 15.20 7.72 -11.20
C LEU A 78 15.69 7.59 -12.66
N LYS A 79 16.38 6.48 -12.99
CA LYS A 79 16.81 6.16 -14.35
C LYS A 79 15.75 5.33 -15.10
N CYS A 80 14.69 4.91 -14.42
CA CYS A 80 13.61 4.11 -15.01
C CYS A 80 12.44 5.00 -15.38
N GLU A 81 11.79 4.73 -16.50
CA GLU A 81 10.55 5.41 -16.88
C GLU A 81 9.40 5.08 -15.93
N ASN A 82 9.36 3.83 -15.49
CA ASN A 82 8.37 3.32 -14.54
C ASN A 82 9.06 2.79 -13.29
N TYR A 83 8.42 2.95 -12.13
CA TYR A 83 8.87 2.31 -10.91
C TYR A 83 7.69 1.96 -9.99
N TRP A 84 7.87 0.91 -9.19
CA TRP A 84 6.97 0.53 -8.13
C TRP A 84 7.27 1.31 -6.86
N CYS A 85 6.22 1.76 -6.18
CA CYS A 85 6.28 2.39 -4.86
C CYS A 85 5.44 1.56 -3.89
N LEU A 86 6.08 1.04 -2.83
CA LEU A 86 5.47 0.12 -1.86
C LEU A 86 5.57 0.67 -0.44
N ASP A 87 4.45 0.61 0.30
CA ASP A 87 4.41 0.55 1.75
C ASP A 87 3.89 -0.85 2.15
N PRO A 88 4.75 -1.72 2.71
CA PRO A 88 4.39 -3.11 3.01
C PRO A 88 3.32 -3.25 4.07
N ILE A 89 3.34 -2.41 5.11
CA ILE A 89 2.32 -2.34 6.16
C ILE A 89 2.10 -0.88 6.56
N ASP A 90 1.28 -0.17 5.80
CA ASP A 90 0.76 1.13 6.24
C ASP A 90 -0.11 0.92 7.48
N GLY A 91 0.26 1.58 8.57
CA GLY A 91 -0.35 1.35 9.88
C GLY A 91 0.35 0.28 10.73
N THR A 92 1.69 0.19 10.71
CA THR A 92 2.50 -0.77 11.46
C THR A 92 2.13 -0.80 12.96
N ARG A 93 1.82 0.33 13.56
CA ARG A 93 1.36 0.36 14.98
C ARG A 93 0.03 -0.35 15.17
N SER A 94 -0.94 -0.15 14.27
CA SER A 94 -2.22 -0.87 14.30
C SER A 94 -2.00 -2.37 14.15
N PHE A 95 -1.09 -2.75 13.25
CA PHE A 95 -0.69 -4.14 13.06
C PHE A 95 -0.11 -4.74 14.35
N ILE A 96 0.84 -4.07 15.02
CA ILE A 96 1.45 -4.51 16.29
C ILE A 96 0.39 -4.66 17.40
N TYR A 97 -0.54 -3.71 17.51
CA TYR A 97 -1.59 -3.73 18.54
C TYR A 97 -2.81 -4.59 18.15
N ASN A 98 -2.69 -5.45 17.17
CA ASN A 98 -3.74 -6.36 16.71
C ASN A 98 -5.04 -5.66 16.28
N LYS A 99 -4.94 -4.46 15.74
CA LYS A 99 -6.06 -3.71 15.19
C LYS A 99 -6.23 -4.01 13.70
N PRO A 100 -7.46 -3.88 13.15
CA PRO A 100 -7.72 -4.16 11.75
C PRO A 100 -7.31 -3.04 10.78
N GLU A 101 -6.94 -1.85 11.29
CA GLU A 101 -6.64 -0.67 10.50
C GLU A 101 -5.16 -0.68 10.06
N TYR A 102 -4.81 -1.62 9.17
CA TYR A 102 -3.54 -1.62 8.44
C TYR A 102 -3.76 -2.10 7.01
N THR A 103 -2.95 -1.64 6.10
CA THR A 103 -3.06 -1.96 4.67
C THR A 103 -1.69 -2.27 4.06
N ILE A 104 -1.70 -2.91 2.89
CA ILE A 104 -0.56 -3.02 1.99
C ILE A 104 -0.83 -2.06 0.84
N SER A 105 0.06 -1.10 0.63
CA SER A 105 -0.14 -0.02 -0.33
C SER A 105 0.91 -0.11 -1.44
N LEU A 106 0.46 -0.23 -2.71
CA LEU A 106 1.32 -0.37 -3.87
C LEU A 106 0.89 0.60 -4.97
N ALA A 107 1.84 1.27 -5.59
CA ALA A 107 1.58 2.12 -6.75
C ALA A 107 2.57 1.86 -7.88
N LEU A 108 2.11 1.96 -9.12
CA LEU A 108 2.94 2.08 -10.30
C LEU A 108 3.02 3.55 -10.70
N ILE A 109 4.23 4.06 -10.74
CA ILE A 109 4.53 5.45 -11.09
C ILE A 109 5.19 5.47 -12.46
N ASN A 110 4.67 6.27 -13.40
CA ASN A 110 5.31 6.58 -14.66
C ASN A 110 5.89 8.00 -14.57
N GLN A 111 7.19 8.12 -14.69
CA GLN A 111 7.94 9.36 -14.45
C GLN A 111 7.65 9.90 -13.03
N GLN A 112 6.73 10.82 -12.86
CA GLN A 112 6.32 11.38 -11.55
C GLN A 112 4.80 11.27 -11.33
N THR A 113 4.11 10.53 -12.19
CA THR A 113 2.65 10.41 -12.16
C THR A 113 2.22 9.02 -11.74
N PRO A 114 1.42 8.86 -10.69
CA PRO A 114 0.79 7.58 -10.37
C PRO A 114 -0.17 7.18 -11.50
N ILE A 115 0.01 5.97 -12.04
CA ILE A 115 -0.82 5.43 -13.12
C ILE A 115 -1.69 4.26 -12.67
N LEU A 116 -1.21 3.46 -11.70
CA LEU A 116 -1.99 2.44 -11.00
C LEU A 116 -1.78 2.61 -9.50
N GLY A 117 -2.83 2.42 -8.74
CA GLY A 117 -2.79 2.40 -7.29
C GLY A 117 -3.60 1.24 -6.73
N PHE A 118 -3.06 0.58 -5.72
CA PHE A 118 -3.65 -0.57 -5.04
C PHE A 118 -3.50 -0.39 -3.53
N ILE A 119 -4.58 -0.62 -2.79
CA ILE A 119 -4.56 -0.69 -1.33
C ILE A 119 -5.34 -1.93 -0.94
N TYR A 120 -4.73 -2.81 -0.16
CA TYR A 120 -5.38 -4.00 0.34
C TYR A 120 -5.37 -4.04 1.87
N ASN A 121 -6.54 -4.12 2.48
CA ASN A 121 -6.68 -4.41 3.90
C ASN A 121 -6.89 -5.91 4.11
N PRO A 122 -5.92 -6.65 4.66
CA PRO A 122 -6.06 -8.09 4.86
C PRO A 122 -7.15 -8.46 5.88
N CYS A 123 -7.45 -7.59 6.85
CA CYS A 123 -8.45 -7.88 7.89
C CYS A 123 -9.88 -7.77 7.36
N THR A 124 -10.20 -6.68 6.67
CA THR A 124 -11.55 -6.44 6.12
C THR A 124 -11.73 -7.07 4.74
N GLN A 125 -10.63 -7.49 4.10
CA GLN A 125 -10.59 -7.99 2.71
C GLN A 125 -11.08 -6.94 1.69
N GLU A 126 -10.97 -5.67 2.04
CA GLU A 126 -11.22 -4.57 1.12
C GLU A 126 -10.01 -4.38 0.21
N PHE A 127 -10.25 -4.44 -1.08
CA PHE A 127 -9.26 -4.23 -2.12
C PHE A 127 -9.63 -2.99 -2.92
N PHE A 128 -8.90 -1.91 -2.71
CA PHE A 128 -9.04 -0.68 -3.47
C PHE A 128 -8.09 -0.67 -4.65
N PHE A 129 -8.61 -0.28 -5.79
CA PHE A 129 -7.86 -0.15 -7.03
C PHE A 129 -8.19 1.15 -7.71
N SER A 130 -7.18 1.80 -8.28
CA SER A 130 -7.36 2.96 -9.14
C SER A 130 -6.44 2.91 -10.35
N LYS A 131 -6.93 3.40 -11.48
CA LYS A 131 -6.15 3.58 -12.71
C LYS A 131 -6.40 4.99 -13.23
N LYS A 132 -5.31 5.66 -13.62
CA LYS A 132 -5.36 7.01 -14.18
C LYS A 132 -6.38 7.09 -15.32
N ASN A 133 -7.25 8.09 -15.28
CA ASN A 133 -8.34 8.33 -16.24
C ASN A 133 -9.41 7.22 -16.34
N PHE A 134 -9.37 6.20 -15.48
CA PHE A 134 -10.34 5.12 -15.51
C PHE A 134 -11.27 5.13 -14.30
N GLY A 135 -10.81 5.63 -13.16
CA GLY A 135 -11.57 5.74 -11.91
C GLY A 135 -11.04 4.86 -10.79
N SER A 136 -11.81 4.79 -9.71
CA SER A 136 -11.46 4.07 -8.49
C SER A 136 -12.53 3.03 -8.14
N PHE A 137 -12.10 1.93 -7.57
CA PHE A 137 -12.93 0.76 -7.27
C PHE A 137 -12.61 0.22 -5.88
N CYS A 138 -13.62 -0.33 -5.21
CA CYS A 138 -13.47 -1.15 -4.00
C CYS A 138 -14.14 -2.49 -4.25
N ASN A 139 -13.40 -3.60 -4.15
CA ASN A 139 -13.89 -4.94 -4.44
C ASN A 139 -14.67 -4.99 -5.77
N GLU A 140 -14.05 -4.44 -6.84
CA GLU A 140 -14.58 -4.38 -8.22
C GLU A 140 -15.78 -3.43 -8.41
N LYS A 141 -16.34 -2.88 -7.33
CA LYS A 141 -17.41 -1.87 -7.42
C LYS A 141 -16.79 -0.48 -7.53
N ARG A 142 -17.24 0.26 -8.54
CA ARG A 142 -16.78 1.65 -8.73
C ARG A 142 -17.20 2.52 -7.54
N ILE A 143 -16.27 3.34 -7.05
CA ILE A 143 -16.50 4.27 -5.96
C ILE A 143 -16.37 5.71 -6.46
N PHE A 144 -17.10 6.62 -5.80
CA PHE A 144 -17.14 8.03 -6.15
C PHE A 144 -16.98 8.87 -4.89
N VAL A 145 -16.43 10.07 -5.04
CA VAL A 145 -16.49 11.09 -4.00
C VAL A 145 -17.94 11.51 -3.74
N ASN A 146 -18.26 11.93 -2.55
CA ASN A 146 -19.57 12.48 -2.24
C ASN A 146 -19.71 13.90 -2.83
N ASN A 147 -20.96 14.36 -2.97
CA ASN A 147 -21.30 15.67 -3.52
C ASN A 147 -21.46 16.77 -2.46
N LYS A 148 -20.98 16.55 -1.21
CA LYS A 148 -21.11 17.51 -0.13
C LYS A 148 -20.23 18.73 -0.39
N LYS A 149 -20.85 19.92 -0.32
CA LYS A 149 -20.17 21.20 -0.60
C LYS A 149 -19.85 21.99 0.67
N LYS A 150 -20.49 21.66 1.80
CA LYS A 150 -20.31 22.37 3.07
C LYS A 150 -19.55 21.52 4.05
N THR A 151 -18.59 22.09 4.76
CA THR A 151 -17.75 21.41 5.75
C THR A 151 -18.58 20.81 6.89
N ASN A 152 -19.65 21.47 7.29
CA ASN A 152 -20.54 21.00 8.36
C ASN A 152 -21.26 19.68 8.03
N ASP A 153 -21.36 19.34 6.76
CA ASP A 153 -21.99 18.10 6.30
C ASP A 153 -20.97 16.96 6.09
N CYS A 154 -19.68 17.25 6.30
CA CYS A 154 -18.60 16.30 6.05
C CYS A 154 -18.27 15.49 7.31
N LYS A 155 -17.85 14.22 7.09
CA LYS A 155 -17.17 13.42 8.11
C LYS A 155 -15.68 13.55 7.89
N ILE A 156 -14.94 13.86 8.94
CA ILE A 156 -13.48 13.98 8.90
C ILE A 156 -12.89 12.75 9.60
N ALA A 157 -12.01 12.03 8.89
CA ALA A 157 -11.23 10.95 9.49
C ALA A 157 -10.00 11.57 10.18
N ILE A 158 -9.83 11.28 11.47
CA ILE A 158 -8.65 11.68 12.24
C ILE A 158 -8.06 10.47 12.94
N SER A 159 -6.74 10.47 13.16
CA SER A 159 -6.09 9.42 13.91
C SER A 159 -6.48 9.46 15.40
N SER A 160 -6.45 8.30 16.08
CA SER A 160 -6.72 8.23 17.51
C SER A 160 -5.75 9.07 18.35
N SER A 161 -4.53 9.28 17.88
CA SER A 161 -3.52 10.13 18.53
C SER A 161 -3.82 11.62 18.37
N GLU A 162 -4.31 12.03 17.20
CA GLU A 162 -4.74 13.41 16.95
C GLU A 162 -6.01 13.74 17.71
N LYS A 163 -6.97 12.80 17.75
CA LYS A 163 -8.20 12.95 18.55
C LYS A 163 -7.87 13.28 20.00
N LYS A 164 -6.92 12.53 20.61
CA LYS A 164 -6.46 12.80 21.99
C LYS A 164 -5.79 14.15 22.16
N LYS A 165 -4.94 14.58 21.20
CA LYS A 165 -4.25 15.89 21.26
C LYS A 165 -5.22 17.07 21.14
N MET A 166 -6.28 16.92 20.35
CA MET A 166 -7.27 17.96 20.09
C MET A 166 -8.37 18.03 21.16
N GLY A 167 -8.36 17.15 22.17
CA GLY A 167 -9.34 17.15 23.25
C GLY A 167 -10.75 16.71 22.82
N PHE A 168 -10.90 16.09 21.67
CA PHE A 168 -12.17 15.51 21.25
C PHE A 168 -12.46 14.22 22.02
N ALA A 169 -13.56 14.19 22.74
CA ALA A 169 -14.06 13.01 23.45
C ALA A 169 -14.54 11.91 22.50
#